data_e3c22334788277328cf2a94f0f710191
#
_entry.id   e3c22334788277328cf2a94f0f710191
#
_cell.length_a   1.000
_cell.length_b   1.000
_cell.length_c   1.000
_cell.angle_alpha   90.00
_cell.angle_beta   90.00
_cell.angle_gamma   90.00
#
_symmetry.space_group_name_H-M   'P 1'
#
loop_
_entity.id
_entity.type
_entity.pdbx_description
1 polymer ?
#
loop_
_entity_poly.entity_id
_entity_poly.type
_entity_poly.pdbx_seq_one_letter_code
_entity_poly.pdbx_strand_id
1 'polypeptide(L)'
;MPHILGTSGTGSIINVTSAMGRLPGRAYAAYGTAKAALAHYTRLAAMDLNPRIRVNAIAPGAILTSALDIVAADDTIRAAIENSTPMHRLGEPEDIAAAAVYLASPAGAYVTGKVLEVDGGIIAPNLDLPIPDM
;
A
#
# COMPACT_ATOMS: atom_id res chain seq x y z
N MET A 1 -21.56 4.44 9.33
CA MET A 1 -21.58 5.15 8.04
C MET A 1 -22.04 6.61 8.10
N PRO A 2 -22.98 7.07 8.97
CA PRO A 2 -23.44 8.48 8.93
C PRO A 2 -22.32 9.51 9.12
N HIS A 3 -21.25 9.20 9.86
CA HIS A 3 -20.15 10.13 10.10
C HIS A 3 -19.24 10.38 8.89
N ILE A 4 -19.13 9.42 7.94
CA ILE A 4 -18.29 9.58 6.73
C ILE A 4 -18.98 10.51 5.72
N LEU A 5 -20.30 10.49 5.68
CA LEU A 5 -21.08 11.32 4.76
C LEU A 5 -21.12 12.80 5.15
N GLY A 6 -20.93 13.09 6.44
CA GLY A 6 -20.86 14.44 6.98
C GLY A 6 -21.88 15.42 6.36
N THR A 7 -21.50 16.67 6.24
CA THR A 7 -22.31 17.71 5.61
C THR A 7 -22.27 17.68 4.07
N SER A 8 -21.25 17.06 3.47
CA SER A 8 -21.11 16.97 2.00
C SER A 8 -21.96 15.87 1.36
N GLY A 9 -22.49 14.93 2.15
CA GLY A 9 -23.21 13.76 1.64
C GLY A 9 -22.38 12.76 0.84
N THR A 10 -21.06 12.96 0.74
CA THR A 10 -20.10 12.09 0.07
C THR A 10 -18.89 11.81 0.95
N GLY A 11 -18.17 10.72 0.68
CA GLY A 11 -17.00 10.34 1.47
C GLY A 11 -15.93 9.61 0.66
N SER A 12 -14.75 9.47 1.28
CA SER A 12 -13.64 8.69 0.74
C SER A 12 -13.04 7.83 1.85
N ILE A 13 -12.88 6.54 1.60
CA ILE A 13 -12.17 5.58 2.44
C ILE A 13 -10.91 5.16 1.72
N ILE A 14 -9.78 5.19 2.41
CA ILE A 14 -8.50 4.77 1.88
C ILE A 14 -7.92 3.70 2.80
N ASN A 15 -7.83 2.48 2.30
CA ASN A 15 -7.19 1.38 2.98
C ASN A 15 -5.67 1.36 2.68
N VAL A 16 -4.87 0.96 3.65
CA VAL A 16 -3.42 0.77 3.43
C VAL A 16 -3.13 -0.72 3.36
N THR A 17 -2.88 -1.20 2.15
CA THR A 17 -2.51 -2.59 1.86
C THR A 17 -0.99 -2.75 1.90
N SER A 18 -0.39 -3.45 0.96
CA SER A 18 1.05 -3.59 0.78
C SER A 18 1.34 -4.18 -0.61
N ALA A 19 2.50 -3.90 -1.16
CA ALA A 19 3.03 -4.62 -2.32
C ALA A 19 3.10 -6.14 -2.07
N MET A 20 3.36 -6.57 -0.81
CA MET A 20 3.36 -7.99 -0.41
C MET A 20 1.96 -8.63 -0.41
N GLY A 21 0.89 -7.89 -0.58
CA GLY A 21 -0.44 -8.44 -0.88
C GLY A 21 -0.59 -8.93 -2.32
N ARG A 22 0.34 -8.55 -3.21
CA ARG A 22 0.40 -8.94 -4.63
C ARG A 22 1.62 -9.81 -4.92
N LEU A 23 2.77 -9.46 -4.35
CA LEU A 23 4.03 -10.12 -4.60
C LEU A 23 4.24 -11.26 -3.59
N PRO A 24 4.56 -12.49 -4.06
CA PRO A 24 4.86 -13.59 -3.16
C PRO A 24 6.27 -13.41 -2.57
N GLY A 25 6.41 -13.63 -1.27
CA GLY A 25 7.69 -13.59 -0.57
C GLY A 25 7.73 -14.61 0.56
N ARG A 26 8.92 -15.06 0.96
CA ARG A 26 9.10 -16.00 2.08
C ARG A 26 8.73 -15.30 3.39
N ALA A 27 8.13 -16.04 4.33
CA ALA A 27 7.63 -15.57 5.62
C ALA A 27 6.45 -14.59 5.56
N TYR A 28 5.94 -14.25 4.40
CA TYR A 28 4.82 -13.31 4.26
C TYR A 28 3.44 -13.99 4.20
N ALA A 29 3.31 -15.31 4.43
CA ALA A 29 2.06 -16.03 4.24
C ALA A 29 0.87 -15.38 4.99
N ALA A 30 1.00 -15.09 6.28
CA ALA A 30 -0.07 -14.45 7.04
C ALA A 30 -0.26 -12.98 6.63
N TYR A 31 0.82 -12.21 6.60
CA TYR A 31 0.78 -10.79 6.29
C TYR A 31 0.31 -10.53 4.86
N GLY A 32 0.92 -11.19 3.88
CA GLY A 32 0.58 -11.04 2.46
C GLY A 32 -0.86 -11.42 2.18
N THR A 33 -1.33 -12.55 2.77
CA THR A 33 -2.74 -12.98 2.66
C THR A 33 -3.69 -11.93 3.23
N ALA A 34 -3.40 -11.37 4.42
CA ALA A 34 -4.22 -10.32 5.02
C ALA A 34 -4.28 -9.06 4.14
N LYS A 35 -3.13 -8.65 3.56
CA LYS A 35 -3.05 -7.49 2.68
C LYS A 35 -3.72 -7.72 1.32
N ALA A 36 -3.65 -8.94 0.77
CA ALA A 36 -4.41 -9.36 -0.42
C ALA A 36 -5.92 -9.34 -0.16
N ALA A 37 -6.35 -9.86 0.99
CA ALA A 37 -7.75 -9.83 1.39
C ALA A 37 -8.26 -8.39 1.53
N LEU A 38 -7.48 -7.48 2.14
CA LEU A 38 -7.84 -6.06 2.27
C LEU A 38 -7.92 -5.38 0.89
N ALA A 39 -7.05 -5.74 -0.05
CA ALA A 39 -7.10 -5.24 -1.43
C ALA A 39 -8.39 -5.69 -2.14
N HIS A 40 -8.81 -6.93 -1.93
CA HIS A 40 -10.07 -7.43 -2.49
C HIS A 40 -11.29 -6.81 -1.81
N TYR A 41 -11.28 -6.74 -0.47
CA TYR A 41 -12.31 -6.05 0.30
C TYR A 41 -12.53 -4.61 -0.19
N THR A 42 -11.46 -3.88 -0.51
CA THR A 42 -11.54 -2.51 -1.07
C THR A 42 -12.42 -2.48 -2.33
N ARG A 43 -12.27 -3.46 -3.21
CA ARG A 43 -13.07 -3.55 -4.45
C ARG A 43 -14.54 -3.84 -4.17
N LEU A 44 -14.81 -4.77 -3.26
CA LEU A 44 -16.17 -5.12 -2.87
C LEU A 44 -16.87 -3.94 -2.18
N ALA A 45 -16.22 -3.33 -1.18
CA ALA A 45 -16.74 -2.19 -0.46
C ALA A 45 -17.00 -0.98 -1.39
N ALA A 46 -16.19 -0.80 -2.42
CA ALA A 46 -16.44 0.22 -3.43
C ALA A 46 -17.76 -0.02 -4.17
N MET A 47 -18.08 -1.26 -4.51
CA MET A 47 -19.35 -1.60 -5.18
C MET A 47 -20.55 -1.34 -4.26
N ASP A 48 -20.41 -1.71 -2.97
CA ASP A 48 -21.52 -1.57 -2.00
C ASP A 48 -21.80 -0.12 -1.60
N LEU A 49 -20.76 0.75 -1.61
CA LEU A 49 -20.83 2.09 -1.05
C LEU A 49 -20.96 3.21 -2.10
N ASN A 50 -20.74 2.90 -3.38
CA ASN A 50 -20.96 3.86 -4.46
C ASN A 50 -22.48 4.17 -4.61
N PRO A 51 -22.85 5.36 -5.13
CA PRO A 51 -21.98 6.45 -5.57
C PRO A 51 -21.59 7.45 -4.46
N ARG A 52 -22.00 7.23 -3.21
CA ARG A 52 -21.83 8.20 -2.13
C ARG A 52 -20.47 8.16 -1.46
N ILE A 53 -19.84 6.99 -1.39
CA ILE A 53 -18.53 6.81 -0.76
C ILE A 53 -17.60 6.09 -1.76
N ARG A 54 -16.48 6.71 -2.07
CA ARG A 54 -15.40 6.06 -2.82
C ARG A 54 -14.56 5.23 -1.85
N VAL A 55 -14.14 4.05 -2.26
CA VAL A 55 -13.26 3.19 -1.48
C VAL A 55 -12.08 2.80 -2.35
N ASN A 56 -10.89 3.18 -1.92
CA ASN A 56 -9.65 2.86 -2.61
C ASN A 56 -8.62 2.31 -1.62
N ALA A 57 -7.52 1.81 -2.12
CA ALA A 57 -6.39 1.40 -1.31
C ALA A 57 -5.09 1.97 -1.87
N ILE A 58 -4.10 2.11 -1.00
CA ILE A 58 -2.70 2.33 -1.35
C ILE A 58 -1.95 1.04 -1.00
N ALA A 59 -1.06 0.61 -1.89
CA ALA A 59 -0.17 -0.52 -1.68
C ALA A 59 1.28 -0.01 -1.63
N PRO A 60 1.80 0.32 -0.44
CA PRO A 60 3.18 0.75 -0.29
C PRO A 60 4.18 -0.36 -0.60
N GLY A 61 5.33 0.01 -1.16
CA GLY A 61 6.54 -0.80 -1.19
C GLY A 61 7.34 -0.69 0.12
N ALA A 62 8.67 -0.68 0.00
CA ALA A 62 9.57 -0.46 1.13
C ALA A 62 9.65 1.05 1.44
N ILE A 63 8.99 1.46 2.52
CA ILE A 63 8.89 2.86 2.95
C ILE A 63 9.68 3.05 4.24
N LEU A 64 10.48 4.11 4.32
CA LEU A 64 11.22 4.51 5.51
C LEU A 64 10.25 4.91 6.63
N THR A 65 9.97 3.94 7.49
CA THR A 65 9.12 4.11 8.68
C THR A 65 9.82 3.46 9.87
N SER A 66 9.42 3.78 11.09
CA SER A 66 9.96 3.16 12.30
C SER A 66 9.94 1.62 12.27
N ALA A 67 9.01 1.03 11.55
CA ALA A 67 8.96 -0.43 11.36
C ALA A 67 10.09 -0.94 10.45
N LEU A 68 10.62 -0.11 9.55
CA LEU A 68 11.70 -0.45 8.63
C LEU A 68 13.07 0.10 9.12
N ASP A 69 13.10 0.97 10.13
CA ASP A 69 14.33 1.62 10.62
C ASP A 69 15.41 0.61 11.01
N ILE A 70 15.02 -0.51 11.63
CA ILE A 70 15.96 -1.58 12.04
C ILE A 70 16.61 -2.22 10.81
N VAL A 71 15.85 -2.41 9.74
CA VAL A 71 16.32 -3.00 8.48
C VAL A 71 17.12 -1.98 7.68
N ALA A 72 16.68 -0.72 7.67
CA ALA A 72 17.33 0.38 6.96
C ALA A 72 18.62 0.87 7.65
N ALA A 73 18.84 0.50 8.92
CA ALA A 73 20.08 0.80 9.65
C ALA A 73 21.26 -0.11 9.23
N ASP A 74 21.00 -1.23 8.56
CA ASP A 74 22.05 -2.06 7.96
C ASP A 74 22.26 -1.62 6.50
N ASP A 75 23.42 -1.02 6.22
CA ASP A 75 23.75 -0.49 4.91
C ASP A 75 23.71 -1.55 3.80
N THR A 76 24.02 -2.82 4.12
CA THR A 76 23.97 -3.93 3.17
C THR A 76 22.53 -4.27 2.78
N ILE A 77 21.66 -4.38 3.78
CA ILE A 77 20.24 -4.67 3.54
C ILE A 77 19.58 -3.50 2.82
N ARG A 78 19.88 -2.27 3.25
CA ARG A 78 19.38 -1.06 2.61
C ARG A 78 19.77 -1.01 1.13
N ALA A 79 21.06 -1.21 0.82
CA ALA A 79 21.55 -1.22 -0.56
C ALA A 79 20.89 -2.34 -1.39
N ALA A 80 20.65 -3.52 -0.82
CA ALA A 80 19.95 -4.61 -1.50
C ALA A 80 18.51 -4.22 -1.89
N ILE A 81 17.78 -3.58 -0.98
CA ILE A 81 16.40 -3.09 -1.25
C ILE A 81 16.42 -2.01 -2.33
N GLU A 82 17.31 -1.03 -2.21
CA GLU A 82 17.44 0.07 -3.18
C GLU A 82 17.81 -0.46 -4.57
N ASN A 83 18.76 -1.39 -4.67
CA ASN A 83 19.18 -1.99 -5.94
C ASN A 83 18.10 -2.86 -6.60
N SER A 84 17.22 -3.47 -5.79
CA SER A 84 16.10 -4.27 -6.30
C SER A 84 14.81 -3.47 -6.51
N THR A 85 14.83 -2.18 -6.19
CA THR A 85 13.75 -1.24 -6.49
C THR A 85 14.08 -0.47 -7.76
N PRO A 86 13.25 -0.47 -8.81
CA PRO A 86 13.54 0.23 -10.07
C PRO A 86 13.85 1.73 -9.91
N MET A 87 13.26 2.41 -8.93
CA MET A 87 13.58 3.80 -8.62
C MET A 87 14.87 3.99 -7.81
N HIS A 88 15.58 2.91 -7.46
CA HIS A 88 16.85 2.91 -6.73
C HIS A 88 16.85 3.73 -5.43
N ARG A 89 15.72 3.73 -4.74
CA ARG A 89 15.57 4.34 -3.42
C ARG A 89 14.49 3.66 -2.62
N LEU A 90 14.52 3.80 -1.31
CA LEU A 90 13.35 3.56 -0.46
C LEU A 90 12.32 4.67 -0.69
N GLY A 91 11.05 4.35 -0.47
CA GLY A 91 10.00 5.37 -0.41
C GLY A 91 10.03 6.13 0.91
N GLU A 92 9.50 7.33 0.89
CA GLU A 92 9.33 8.17 2.08
C GLU A 92 7.85 8.18 2.49
N PRO A 93 7.52 8.43 3.76
CA PRO A 93 6.13 8.59 4.20
C PRO A 93 5.34 9.61 3.37
N GLU A 94 6.02 10.63 2.88
CA GLU A 94 5.47 11.69 2.02
C GLU A 94 5.01 11.17 0.67
N ASP A 95 5.66 10.14 0.10
CA ASP A 95 5.21 9.48 -1.14
C ASP A 95 3.81 8.87 -0.93
N ILE A 96 3.58 8.26 0.23
CA ILE A 96 2.29 7.67 0.58
C ILE A 96 1.26 8.75 0.92
N ALA A 97 1.66 9.80 1.64
CA ALA A 97 0.80 10.92 2.00
C ALA A 97 0.27 11.64 0.75
N ALA A 98 1.12 11.86 -0.26
CA ALA A 98 0.73 12.47 -1.53
C ALA A 98 -0.33 11.64 -2.26
N ALA A 99 -0.16 10.31 -2.30
CA ALA A 99 -1.15 9.40 -2.87
C ALA A 99 -2.49 9.43 -2.10
N ALA A 100 -2.42 9.49 -0.77
CA ALA A 100 -3.61 9.60 0.09
C ALA A 100 -4.36 10.92 -0.15
N VAL A 101 -3.64 12.04 -0.25
CA VAL A 101 -4.23 13.35 -0.57
C VAL A 101 -4.90 13.32 -1.94
N TYR A 102 -4.24 12.75 -2.96
CA TYR A 102 -4.85 12.58 -4.28
C TYR A 102 -6.16 11.81 -4.21
N LEU A 103 -6.18 10.64 -3.59
CA LEU A 103 -7.37 9.80 -3.49
C LEU A 103 -8.49 10.43 -2.62
N ALA A 104 -8.13 11.23 -1.62
CA ALA A 104 -9.09 11.91 -0.75
C ALA A 104 -9.70 13.17 -1.39
N SER A 105 -8.96 13.84 -2.26
CA SER A 105 -9.31 15.14 -2.84
C SER A 105 -10.27 15.02 -4.04
N PRO A 106 -10.78 16.17 -4.55
CA PRO A 106 -11.52 16.23 -5.80
C PRO A 106 -10.74 15.73 -7.02
N ALA A 107 -9.39 15.75 -7.01
CA ALA A 107 -8.57 15.20 -8.07
C ALA A 107 -8.78 13.68 -8.25
N GLY A 108 -9.11 12.96 -7.17
CA GLY A 108 -9.45 11.54 -7.17
C GLY A 108 -10.95 11.25 -7.32
N ALA A 109 -11.79 12.23 -7.67
CA ALA A 109 -13.25 12.09 -7.64
C ALA A 109 -13.80 10.96 -8.52
N TYR A 110 -13.09 10.59 -9.59
CA TYR A 110 -13.51 9.52 -10.50
C TYR A 110 -12.76 8.20 -10.26
N VAL A 111 -12.11 8.06 -9.10
CA VAL A 111 -11.34 6.87 -8.70
C VAL A 111 -12.02 6.17 -7.54
N THR A 112 -12.47 4.93 -7.76
CA THR A 112 -13.04 4.05 -6.73
C THR A 112 -12.76 2.58 -7.06
N GLY A 113 -12.64 1.73 -6.05
CA GLY A 113 -12.33 0.30 -6.18
C GLY A 113 -10.91 0.02 -6.67
N LYS A 114 -9.98 0.98 -6.56
CA LYS A 114 -8.61 0.84 -7.04
C LYS A 114 -7.63 0.60 -5.89
N VAL A 115 -6.57 -0.13 -6.22
CA VAL A 115 -5.37 -0.27 -5.38
C VAL A 115 -4.25 0.45 -6.12
N LEU A 116 -3.81 1.57 -5.56
CA LEU A 116 -2.72 2.38 -6.10
C LEU A 116 -1.40 1.88 -5.51
N GLU A 117 -0.57 1.32 -6.36
CA GLU A 117 0.77 0.87 -5.99
C GLU A 117 1.69 2.10 -5.89
N VAL A 118 2.34 2.28 -4.73
CA VAL A 118 3.32 3.33 -4.45
C VAL A 118 4.55 2.62 -3.89
N ASP A 119 5.32 2.01 -4.77
CA ASP A 119 6.29 0.98 -4.42
C ASP A 119 7.63 1.11 -5.18
N GLY A 120 7.83 2.21 -5.91
CA GLY A 120 9.04 2.41 -6.70
C GLY A 120 9.16 1.50 -7.92
N GLY A 121 8.05 0.86 -8.34
CA GLY A 121 7.97 0.02 -9.53
C GLY A 121 8.41 -1.42 -9.31
N ILE A 122 8.40 -1.96 -8.09
CA ILE A 122 8.80 -3.34 -7.81
C ILE A 122 7.89 -4.35 -8.51
N ILE A 123 8.51 -5.35 -9.13
CA ILE A 123 7.83 -6.45 -9.82
C ILE A 123 8.06 -7.80 -9.12
N ALA A 124 9.00 -7.85 -8.19
CA ALA A 124 9.34 -8.99 -7.35
C ALA A 124 9.61 -8.49 -5.92
N PRO A 125 9.54 -9.36 -4.90
CA PRO A 125 9.91 -8.98 -3.53
C PRO A 125 11.32 -8.40 -3.50
N ASN A 126 11.49 -7.25 -2.87
CA ASN A 126 12.77 -6.56 -2.76
C ASN A 126 13.39 -6.64 -1.34
N LEU A 127 12.75 -7.37 -0.46
CA LEU A 127 13.26 -7.74 0.86
C LEU A 127 13.12 -9.26 1.00
N ASP A 128 14.23 -9.96 0.80
CA ASP A 128 14.30 -11.41 0.99
C ASP A 128 14.78 -11.69 2.42
N LEU A 129 13.91 -12.34 3.20
CA LEU A 129 14.26 -12.73 4.55
C LEU A 129 15.06 -14.04 4.51
N PRO A 130 16.24 -14.11 5.14
CA PRO A 130 17.09 -15.31 5.14
C PRO A 130 16.48 -16.41 6.03
N ILE A 131 15.48 -17.11 5.48
CA ILE A 131 14.81 -18.20 6.17
C ILE A 131 15.39 -19.51 5.61
N PRO A 132 15.85 -20.43 6.48
CA PRO A 132 16.32 -21.74 6.06
C PRO A 132 15.27 -22.51 5.26
N ASP A 133 15.70 -23.32 4.31
CA ASP A 133 14.81 -24.27 3.66
C ASP A 133 14.32 -25.30 4.70
N MET A 134 13.03 -25.64 4.61
CA MET A 134 12.43 -26.68 5.44
C MET A 134 12.72 -28.05 4.85
#